data_69e2e42da341b3d56ad6a8d5be334244
#
_entry.id   69e2e42da341b3d56ad6a8d5be334244
#
_cell.length_a   1.000
_cell.length_b   1.000
_cell.length_c   1.000
_cell.angle_alpha   90.00
_cell.angle_beta   90.00
_cell.angle_gamma   90.00
#
_symmetry.space_group_name_H-M   'P 1'
#
loop_
_entity.id
_entity.type
_entity.pdbx_description
1 polymer ?
#
loop_
_entity_poly.entity_id
_entity_poly.type
_entity_poly.pdbx_seq_one_letter_code
_entity_poly.pdbx_strand_id
1 'polypeptide(L)'
;MVKAQREIGVNHMHGVIGSKGIFILVFFVIIVLIVDTSIIKISAFIGSPASSVTIFAAMALIFSVGQYLILSFVRTRNREGTQHDSKLLSSLHKLVAIIQYVLIVILGSLILQMVFTSSYNTFFLEVIIWINYTLAIGLLGFLSQRFLLWFKSNRNAVVLAYSLAMMMICISAIFALVYVTNQFTHSFSGPIIRPTLTPVANYGSAYNTFNVGYVITSIIAFIFTWIATVLLLHSYSRKLGRAKYWVLVSTPLVYFLSQFQFVFVDVFTSFRISDPITFGIVFTLFFNATTPVGGALFGIAFWSVARKINRNTVKQYMMISAYGMMLLFSSNQVSGLTLVPYPPFGLVTVSFFGLASFLVFVGIYSSAISVAQDSKLRKSIRSFAIDETRLLDSIGTAQMEHEIERKVIGLTKMNQNRMARETGVQSSLSEDDIKGYLKQVIQEVQNQRTHPTND
;
A
#
# COMPACT_ATOMS: atom_id res chain seq x y z
N MET A 1 -12.66 -40.69 -5.44
CA MET A 1 -13.46 -40.26 -4.29
C MET A 1 -12.69 -39.38 -3.29
N VAL A 2 -11.47 -39.71 -2.88
CA VAL A 2 -10.67 -38.93 -1.90
C VAL A 2 -10.30 -37.50 -2.36
N LYS A 3 -10.10 -37.26 -3.67
CA LYS A 3 -9.84 -35.91 -4.23
C LYS A 3 -11.04 -34.97 -4.16
N ALA A 4 -12.25 -35.50 -4.37
CA ALA A 4 -13.49 -34.73 -4.32
C ALA A 4 -13.86 -34.30 -2.88
N GLN A 5 -13.59 -35.15 -1.87
CA GLN A 5 -13.82 -34.79 -0.47
C GLN A 5 -12.83 -33.74 0.05
N ARG A 6 -11.58 -33.68 -0.45
CA ARG A 6 -10.62 -32.65 -0.11
C ARG A 6 -11.00 -31.29 -0.73
N GLU A 7 -11.59 -31.28 -1.93
CA GLU A 7 -12.07 -30.03 -2.55
C GLU A 7 -13.34 -29.50 -1.85
N ILE A 8 -14.20 -30.34 -1.35
CA ILE A 8 -15.42 -29.93 -0.62
C ILE A 8 -15.06 -29.34 0.76
N GLY A 9 -14.12 -29.91 1.48
CA GLY A 9 -13.67 -29.37 2.78
C GLY A 9 -12.91 -28.05 2.66
N VAL A 10 -12.14 -27.86 1.59
CA VAL A 10 -11.42 -26.59 1.33
C VAL A 10 -12.37 -25.51 0.82
N ASN A 11 -13.40 -25.86 0.05
CA ASN A 11 -14.40 -24.89 -0.44
C ASN A 11 -15.34 -24.38 0.66
N HIS A 12 -15.61 -25.16 1.72
CA HIS A 12 -16.43 -24.67 2.84
C HIS A 12 -15.72 -23.64 3.72
N MET A 13 -14.38 -23.68 3.83
CA MET A 13 -13.61 -22.63 4.53
C MET A 13 -13.41 -21.36 3.68
N HIS A 14 -13.44 -21.45 2.35
CA HIS A 14 -13.26 -20.31 1.44
C HIS A 14 -14.49 -19.40 1.26
N GLY A 15 -15.68 -19.85 1.70
CA GLY A 15 -16.92 -19.06 1.66
C GLY A 15 -17.13 -18.10 2.85
N VAL A 16 -16.25 -18.14 3.87
CA VAL A 16 -16.58 -17.59 5.20
C VAL A 16 -16.34 -16.09 5.34
N ILE A 17 -15.47 -15.46 4.53
CA ILE A 17 -15.20 -14.02 4.69
C ILE A 17 -15.65 -13.24 3.45
N GLY A 18 -16.88 -12.73 3.48
CA GLY A 18 -17.36 -11.76 2.50
C GLY A 18 -16.61 -10.42 2.60
N SER A 19 -16.80 -9.53 1.61
CA SER A 19 -16.13 -8.21 1.59
C SER A 19 -16.34 -7.37 2.86
N LYS A 20 -17.44 -7.58 3.58
CA LYS A 20 -17.68 -6.95 4.89
C LYS A 20 -16.76 -7.51 5.98
N GLY A 21 -16.54 -8.83 5.98
CA GLY A 21 -15.65 -9.46 6.96
C GLY A 21 -14.18 -9.04 6.79
N ILE A 22 -13.70 -8.91 5.54
CA ILE A 22 -12.36 -8.36 5.29
C ILE A 22 -12.23 -6.90 5.71
N PHE A 23 -13.26 -6.08 5.50
CA PHE A 23 -13.26 -4.70 5.98
C PHE A 23 -13.10 -4.63 7.50
N ILE A 24 -13.86 -5.44 8.24
CA ILE A 24 -13.77 -5.54 9.70
C ILE A 24 -12.38 -6.04 10.12
N LEU A 25 -11.84 -7.05 9.43
CA LEU A 25 -10.49 -7.57 9.69
C LEU A 25 -9.42 -6.48 9.51
N VAL A 26 -9.45 -5.74 8.39
CA VAL A 26 -8.49 -4.66 8.13
C VAL A 26 -8.60 -3.55 9.18
N PHE A 27 -9.82 -3.19 9.57
CA PHE A 27 -10.04 -2.21 10.62
C PHE A 27 -9.51 -2.69 11.97
N PHE A 28 -9.74 -3.96 12.33
CA PHE A 28 -9.16 -4.58 13.52
C PHE A 28 -7.62 -4.59 13.49
N VAL A 29 -7.03 -4.94 12.34
CA VAL A 29 -5.58 -4.88 12.15
C VAL A 29 -5.07 -3.46 12.40
N ILE A 30 -5.71 -2.42 11.88
CA ILE A 30 -5.29 -1.03 12.11
C ILE A 30 -5.30 -0.68 13.61
N ILE A 31 -6.31 -1.13 14.36
CA ILE A 31 -6.34 -0.94 15.81
C ILE A 31 -5.13 -1.61 16.47
N VAL A 32 -4.82 -2.85 16.06
CA VAL A 32 -3.64 -3.58 16.59
C VAL A 32 -2.34 -2.84 16.24
N LEU A 33 -2.20 -2.27 15.05
CA LEU A 33 -1.01 -1.48 14.66
C LEU A 33 -0.87 -0.21 15.52
N ILE A 34 -1.98 0.48 15.82
CA ILE A 34 -1.98 1.64 16.71
C ILE A 34 -1.52 1.23 18.12
N VAL A 35 -2.03 0.11 18.62
CA VAL A 35 -1.64 -0.42 19.93
C VAL A 35 -0.16 -0.83 19.92
N ASP A 36 0.31 -1.56 18.91
CA ASP A 36 1.71 -2.00 18.77
C ASP A 36 2.70 -0.82 18.85
N THR A 37 2.42 0.25 18.09
CA THR A 37 3.27 1.46 18.13
C THR A 37 3.13 2.28 19.41
N SER A 38 1.99 2.20 20.09
CA SER A 38 1.75 2.95 21.33
C SER A 38 2.39 2.29 22.54
N ILE A 39 2.43 0.95 22.56
CA ILE A 39 3.03 0.19 23.68
C ILE A 39 4.50 0.52 23.86
N ILE A 40 5.24 0.87 22.81
CA ILE A 40 6.65 1.28 22.90
C ILE A 40 6.86 2.34 24.00
N LYS A 41 5.97 3.34 24.03
CA LYS A 41 6.05 4.44 25.00
C LYS A 41 5.37 4.13 26.34
N ILE A 42 4.44 3.16 26.33
CA ILE A 42 3.65 2.76 27.51
C ILE A 42 4.31 1.57 28.23
N SER A 43 5.25 0.86 27.60
CA SER A 43 5.89 -0.35 28.13
C SER A 43 6.55 -0.14 29.49
N ALA A 44 7.01 1.08 29.80
CA ALA A 44 7.52 1.44 31.12
C ALA A 44 6.48 1.25 32.26
N PHE A 45 5.18 1.23 31.91
CA PHE A 45 4.07 1.05 32.85
C PHE A 45 3.50 -0.38 32.85
N ILE A 46 3.93 -1.25 31.91
CA ILE A 46 3.51 -2.65 31.83
C ILE A 46 4.39 -3.47 32.77
N GLY A 47 3.83 -3.88 33.87
CA GLY A 47 4.48 -4.32 35.12
C GLY A 47 5.49 -5.47 35.05
N SER A 48 5.45 -6.43 34.10
CA SER A 48 6.43 -7.52 34.06
C SER A 48 6.94 -7.80 32.64
N PRO A 49 8.23 -8.17 32.47
CA PRO A 49 8.80 -8.51 31.18
C PRO A 49 8.11 -9.71 30.50
N ALA A 50 7.64 -10.68 31.27
CA ALA A 50 6.92 -11.84 30.76
C ALA A 50 5.59 -11.44 30.13
N SER A 51 4.85 -10.51 30.74
CA SER A 51 3.60 -9.98 30.15
C SER A 51 3.87 -9.24 28.85
N SER A 52 4.95 -8.46 28.75
CA SER A 52 5.31 -7.75 27.52
C SER A 52 5.63 -8.70 26.37
N VAL A 53 6.38 -9.78 26.62
CA VAL A 53 6.66 -10.83 25.59
C VAL A 53 5.38 -11.54 25.17
N THR A 54 4.48 -11.82 26.10
CA THR A 54 3.19 -12.45 25.80
C THR A 54 2.32 -11.55 24.90
N ILE A 55 2.27 -10.25 25.20
CA ILE A 55 1.54 -9.27 24.35
C ILE A 55 2.15 -9.20 22.96
N PHE A 56 3.47 -9.13 22.86
CA PHE A 56 4.16 -9.13 21.56
C PHE A 56 3.88 -10.41 20.75
N ALA A 57 3.91 -11.58 21.40
CA ALA A 57 3.59 -12.86 20.77
C ALA A 57 2.13 -12.89 20.27
N ALA A 58 1.19 -12.36 21.05
CA ALA A 58 -0.21 -12.24 20.63
C ALA A 58 -0.36 -11.34 19.40
N MET A 59 0.34 -10.20 19.35
CA MET A 59 0.34 -9.30 18.19
C MET A 59 0.96 -9.96 16.95
N ALA A 60 2.07 -10.69 17.10
CA ALA A 60 2.69 -11.44 16.00
C ALA A 60 1.78 -12.56 15.47
N LEU A 61 0.99 -13.19 16.35
CA LEU A 61 -0.03 -14.16 15.95
C LEU A 61 -1.15 -13.49 15.16
N ILE A 62 -1.65 -12.34 15.61
CA ILE A 62 -2.66 -11.55 14.87
C ILE A 62 -2.12 -11.12 13.50
N PHE A 63 -0.85 -10.70 13.43
CA PHE A 63 -0.17 -10.43 12.16
C PHE A 63 -0.21 -11.66 11.25
N SER A 64 0.23 -12.81 11.74
CA SER A 64 0.32 -14.05 10.96
C SER A 64 -1.04 -14.50 10.41
N VAL A 65 -2.08 -14.43 11.25
CA VAL A 65 -3.45 -14.76 10.83
C VAL A 65 -4.01 -13.69 9.89
N GLY A 66 -3.83 -12.42 10.21
CA GLY A 66 -4.33 -11.30 9.41
C GLY A 66 -3.77 -11.29 7.99
N GLN A 67 -2.46 -11.44 7.83
CA GLN A 67 -1.83 -11.50 6.51
C GLN A 67 -2.25 -12.75 5.72
N TYR A 68 -2.39 -13.92 6.37
CA TYR A 68 -2.86 -15.13 5.71
C TYR A 68 -4.28 -14.96 5.14
N LEU A 69 -5.18 -14.39 5.94
CA LEU A 69 -6.56 -14.13 5.51
C LEU A 69 -6.62 -13.11 4.37
N ILE A 70 -5.84 -12.04 4.44
CA ILE A 70 -5.75 -11.02 3.39
C ILE A 70 -5.21 -11.63 2.10
N LEU A 71 -4.10 -12.38 2.14
CA LEU A 71 -3.51 -13.02 0.97
C LEU A 71 -4.45 -14.07 0.36
N SER A 72 -5.13 -14.88 1.20
CA SER A 72 -6.13 -15.85 0.76
C SER A 72 -7.28 -15.16 0.03
N PHE A 73 -7.79 -14.05 0.56
CA PHE A 73 -8.81 -13.23 -0.09
C PHE A 73 -8.37 -12.72 -1.46
N VAL A 74 -7.17 -12.12 -1.55
CA VAL A 74 -6.62 -11.64 -2.83
C VAL A 74 -6.47 -12.77 -3.83
N ARG A 75 -5.97 -13.94 -3.40
CA ARG A 75 -5.82 -15.12 -4.25
C ARG A 75 -7.15 -15.61 -4.82
N THR A 76 -8.18 -15.68 -3.99
CA THR A 76 -9.53 -16.09 -4.42
C THR A 76 -10.09 -15.11 -5.45
N ARG A 77 -9.94 -13.81 -5.21
CA ARG A 77 -10.44 -12.77 -6.12
C ARG A 77 -9.68 -12.70 -7.44
N ASN A 78 -8.38 -12.93 -7.42
CA ASN A 78 -7.60 -13.03 -8.66
C ASN A 78 -8.03 -14.23 -9.52
N ARG A 79 -8.40 -15.37 -8.91
CA ARG A 79 -8.91 -16.53 -9.66
C ARG A 79 -10.28 -16.29 -10.30
N GLU A 80 -11.16 -15.55 -9.63
CA GLU A 80 -12.50 -15.22 -10.15
C GLU A 80 -12.47 -14.16 -11.27
N GLY A 81 -11.48 -13.26 -11.26
CA GLY A 81 -11.46 -12.06 -12.10
C GLY A 81 -10.68 -12.19 -13.41
N THR A 82 -9.71 -13.06 -13.50
CA THR A 82 -8.81 -13.13 -14.67
C THR A 82 -9.03 -14.41 -15.46
N GLN A 83 -9.84 -14.33 -16.51
CA GLN A 83 -9.85 -15.33 -17.60
C GLN A 83 -8.53 -15.32 -18.42
N HIS A 84 -7.66 -14.34 -18.22
CA HIS A 84 -6.35 -14.22 -18.85
C HIS A 84 -5.30 -13.97 -17.79
N ASP A 85 -4.64 -15.06 -17.35
CA ASP A 85 -3.51 -15.03 -16.42
C ASP A 85 -2.41 -14.07 -16.93
N SER A 86 -2.32 -12.89 -16.34
CA SER A 86 -1.07 -12.16 -16.42
C SER A 86 -0.06 -12.93 -15.56
N LYS A 87 0.84 -13.68 -16.21
CA LYS A 87 1.90 -14.46 -15.55
C LYS A 87 2.63 -13.64 -14.49
N LEU A 88 2.73 -12.32 -14.73
CA LEU A 88 3.35 -11.37 -13.82
C LEU A 88 2.61 -11.27 -12.48
N LEU A 89 1.29 -11.12 -12.48
CA LEU A 89 0.51 -11.02 -11.22
C LEU A 89 0.55 -12.32 -10.42
N SER A 90 0.49 -13.47 -11.11
CA SER A 90 0.60 -14.78 -10.45
C SER A 90 1.99 -14.99 -9.83
N SER A 91 3.07 -14.63 -10.54
CA SER A 91 4.43 -14.73 -10.02
C SER A 91 4.66 -13.78 -8.85
N LEU A 92 4.16 -12.55 -8.95
CA LEU A 92 4.27 -11.55 -7.88
C LEU A 92 3.51 -12.01 -6.62
N HIS A 93 2.31 -12.56 -6.78
CA HIS A 93 1.56 -13.10 -5.65
C HIS A 93 2.31 -14.24 -4.94
N LYS A 94 2.93 -15.15 -5.70
CA LYS A 94 3.76 -16.23 -5.12
C LYS A 94 4.97 -15.66 -4.37
N LEU A 95 5.66 -14.69 -4.97
CA LEU A 95 6.82 -14.03 -4.35
C LEU A 95 6.42 -13.38 -3.02
N VAL A 96 5.36 -12.57 -3.01
CA VAL A 96 4.88 -11.92 -1.79
C VAL A 96 4.44 -12.94 -0.74
N ALA A 97 3.76 -14.01 -1.14
CA ALA A 97 3.37 -15.07 -0.20
C ALA A 97 4.60 -15.74 0.43
N ILE A 98 5.65 -16.04 -0.35
CA ILE A 98 6.91 -16.59 0.18
C ILE A 98 7.55 -15.63 1.18
N ILE A 99 7.64 -14.34 0.81
CA ILE A 99 8.20 -13.30 1.69
C ILE A 99 7.44 -13.26 3.01
N GLN A 100 6.10 -13.29 2.96
CA GLN A 100 5.27 -13.23 4.17
C GLN A 100 5.45 -14.47 5.06
N TYR A 101 5.62 -15.66 4.48
CA TYR A 101 5.96 -16.86 5.26
C TYR A 101 7.34 -16.77 5.91
N VAL A 102 8.34 -16.24 5.20
CA VAL A 102 9.67 -16.00 5.77
C VAL A 102 9.58 -15.02 6.96
N LEU A 103 8.79 -13.96 6.86
CA LEU A 103 8.58 -13.02 7.96
C LEU A 103 7.94 -13.67 9.19
N ILE A 104 6.97 -14.59 9.00
CA ILE A 104 6.40 -15.36 10.14
C ILE A 104 7.48 -16.19 10.84
N VAL A 105 8.33 -16.87 10.05
CA VAL A 105 9.41 -17.69 10.61
C VAL A 105 10.40 -16.84 11.41
N ILE A 106 10.79 -15.67 10.88
CA ILE A 106 11.72 -14.77 11.59
C ILE A 106 11.08 -14.19 12.85
N LEU A 107 9.81 -13.77 12.81
CA LEU A 107 9.07 -13.32 14.00
C LEU A 107 8.94 -14.43 15.05
N GLY A 108 8.65 -15.66 14.61
CA GLY A 108 8.64 -16.82 15.50
C GLY A 108 10.00 -17.07 16.15
N SER A 109 11.09 -16.95 15.40
CA SER A 109 12.46 -17.08 15.93
C SER A 109 12.80 -16.00 16.95
N LEU A 110 12.36 -14.75 16.72
CA LEU A 110 12.50 -13.67 17.70
C LEU A 110 11.75 -13.97 19.00
N ILE A 111 10.50 -14.44 18.91
CA ILE A 111 9.72 -14.82 20.10
C ILE A 111 10.41 -15.93 20.86
N LEU A 112 10.89 -16.97 20.18
CA LEU A 112 11.63 -18.07 20.81
C LEU A 112 12.89 -17.58 21.51
N GLN A 113 13.68 -16.68 20.91
CA GLN A 113 14.84 -16.08 21.56
C GLN A 113 14.45 -15.33 22.82
N MET A 114 13.41 -14.49 22.77
CA MET A 114 12.95 -13.74 23.95
C MET A 114 12.46 -14.64 25.08
N VAL A 115 11.80 -15.75 24.75
CA VAL A 115 11.31 -16.71 25.76
C VAL A 115 12.45 -17.48 26.41
N PHE A 116 13.42 -17.98 25.62
CA PHE A 116 14.49 -18.86 26.14
C PHE A 116 15.68 -18.10 26.69
N THR A 117 16.05 -16.95 26.09
CA THR A 117 17.28 -16.22 26.45
C THR A 117 17.03 -14.85 27.10
N SER A 118 15.76 -14.44 27.21
CA SER A 118 15.38 -13.08 27.66
C SER A 118 16.12 -11.96 26.89
N SER A 119 16.50 -12.25 25.66
CA SER A 119 17.22 -11.36 24.75
C SER A 119 16.78 -11.62 23.31
N TYR A 120 17.08 -10.70 22.40
CA TYR A 120 16.93 -10.95 20.96
C TYR A 120 18.07 -10.31 20.16
N ASN A 121 18.35 -10.86 18.98
CA ASN A 121 19.37 -10.34 18.10
C ASN A 121 18.76 -9.28 17.16
N THR A 122 19.35 -8.07 17.14
CA THR A 122 18.96 -6.95 16.27
C THR A 122 19.01 -7.27 14.79
N PHE A 123 19.86 -8.22 14.39
CA PHE A 123 19.95 -8.69 13.00
C PHE A 123 18.60 -9.15 12.43
N PHE A 124 17.80 -9.90 13.21
CA PHE A 124 16.47 -10.33 12.73
C PHE A 124 15.51 -9.17 12.55
N LEU A 125 15.61 -8.17 13.43
CA LEU A 125 14.83 -6.92 13.31
C LEU A 125 15.18 -6.19 12.01
N GLU A 126 16.46 -6.02 11.76
CA GLU A 126 16.98 -5.38 10.55
C GLU A 126 16.55 -6.11 9.29
N VAL A 127 16.66 -7.44 9.24
CA VAL A 127 16.23 -8.27 8.11
C VAL A 127 14.74 -8.10 7.82
N ILE A 128 13.87 -8.09 8.83
CA ILE A 128 12.44 -7.87 8.65
C ILE A 128 12.18 -6.50 8.00
N ILE A 129 12.83 -5.45 8.51
CA ILE A 129 12.68 -4.09 7.99
C ILE A 129 13.16 -4.03 6.54
N TRP A 130 14.35 -4.55 6.25
CA TRP A 130 14.92 -4.59 4.90
C TRP A 130 14.00 -5.28 3.90
N ILE A 131 13.49 -6.45 4.24
CA ILE A 131 12.60 -7.22 3.37
C ILE A 131 11.32 -6.42 3.07
N ASN A 132 10.66 -5.88 4.10
CA ASN A 132 9.39 -5.16 3.92
C ASN A 132 9.55 -3.85 3.16
N TYR A 133 10.57 -3.05 3.51
CA TYR A 133 10.80 -1.78 2.84
C TYR A 133 11.28 -1.96 1.41
N THR A 134 12.19 -2.90 1.12
CA THR A 134 12.63 -3.21 -0.24
C THR A 134 11.46 -3.67 -1.12
N LEU A 135 10.59 -4.54 -0.60
CA LEU A 135 9.39 -4.96 -1.30
C LEU A 135 8.45 -3.77 -1.59
N ALA A 136 8.22 -2.91 -0.60
CA ALA A 136 7.38 -1.74 -0.75
C ALA A 136 7.97 -0.73 -1.75
N ILE A 137 9.27 -0.43 -1.68
CA ILE A 137 9.99 0.45 -2.61
C ILE A 137 9.82 -0.07 -4.05
N GLY A 138 10.04 -1.36 -4.29
CA GLY A 138 9.89 -1.95 -5.61
C GLY A 138 8.46 -1.84 -6.15
N LEU A 139 7.46 -2.19 -5.34
CA LEU A 139 6.05 -2.18 -5.75
C LEU A 139 5.49 -0.78 -5.96
N LEU A 140 5.77 0.14 -5.04
CA LEU A 140 5.30 1.54 -5.13
C LEU A 140 6.03 2.31 -6.22
N GLY A 141 7.34 2.07 -6.39
CA GLY A 141 8.12 2.65 -7.48
C GLY A 141 7.60 2.20 -8.85
N PHE A 142 7.34 0.90 -9.02
CA PHE A 142 6.74 0.37 -10.24
C PHE A 142 5.33 0.92 -10.49
N LEU A 143 4.51 1.04 -9.44
CA LEU A 143 3.18 1.62 -9.55
C LEU A 143 3.24 3.11 -9.94
N SER A 144 4.14 3.88 -9.33
CA SER A 144 4.36 5.29 -9.68
C SER A 144 4.76 5.44 -11.15
N GLN A 145 5.69 4.60 -11.62
CA GLN A 145 6.09 4.59 -13.03
C GLN A 145 4.91 4.28 -13.96
N ARG A 146 4.05 3.31 -13.59
CA ARG A 146 2.84 3.00 -14.37
C ARG A 146 1.86 4.16 -14.41
N PHE A 147 1.63 4.83 -13.30
CA PHE A 147 0.81 6.03 -13.26
C PHE A 147 1.37 7.15 -14.14
N LEU A 148 2.69 7.35 -14.18
CA LEU A 148 3.32 8.33 -15.06
C LEU A 148 3.10 7.98 -16.54
N LEU A 149 3.21 6.71 -16.91
CA LEU A 149 2.94 6.26 -18.28
C LEU A 149 1.47 6.49 -18.65
N TRP A 150 0.54 6.17 -17.76
CA TRP A 150 -0.87 6.44 -17.97
C TRP A 150 -1.19 7.94 -18.07
N PHE A 151 -0.49 8.77 -17.27
CA PHE A 151 -0.62 10.22 -17.37
C PHE A 151 -0.10 10.76 -18.71
N LYS A 152 0.99 10.21 -19.24
CA LYS A 152 1.49 10.62 -20.57
C LYS A 152 0.51 10.32 -21.69
N SER A 153 -0.24 9.22 -21.61
CA SER A 153 -1.27 8.83 -22.58
C SER A 153 -2.54 9.67 -22.42
N ASN A 154 -2.98 9.85 -21.16
CA ASN A 154 -4.21 10.58 -20.86
C ASN A 154 -3.96 11.57 -19.72
N ARG A 155 -3.77 12.86 -20.03
CA ARG A 155 -3.37 13.94 -19.11
C ARG A 155 -4.42 14.23 -18.04
N ASN A 156 -4.58 13.28 -17.09
CA ASN A 156 -5.52 13.39 -15.99
C ASN A 156 -4.79 13.77 -14.68
N ALA A 157 -5.16 14.89 -14.08
CA ALA A 157 -4.55 15.41 -12.85
C ALA A 157 -4.62 14.41 -11.66
N VAL A 158 -5.68 13.60 -11.57
CA VAL A 158 -5.84 12.58 -10.51
C VAL A 158 -4.75 11.51 -10.64
N VAL A 159 -4.48 11.04 -11.88
CA VAL A 159 -3.45 10.03 -12.18
C VAL A 159 -2.06 10.58 -11.83
N LEU A 160 -1.78 11.84 -12.21
CA LEU A 160 -0.52 12.50 -11.86
C LEU A 160 -0.35 12.63 -10.35
N ALA A 161 -1.39 13.07 -9.63
CA ALA A 161 -1.32 13.24 -8.18
C ALA A 161 -1.05 11.91 -7.45
N TYR A 162 -1.71 10.81 -7.87
CA TYR A 162 -1.40 9.48 -7.33
C TYR A 162 0.00 8.99 -7.71
N SER A 163 0.50 9.32 -8.91
CA SER A 163 1.88 9.01 -9.29
C SER A 163 2.88 9.68 -8.37
N LEU A 164 2.72 10.98 -8.14
CA LEU A 164 3.57 11.74 -7.23
C LEU A 164 3.46 11.24 -5.78
N ALA A 165 2.24 10.91 -5.33
CA ALA A 165 2.03 10.33 -4.01
C ALA A 165 2.81 9.03 -3.83
N MET A 166 2.67 8.06 -4.76
CA MET A 166 3.37 6.77 -4.69
C MET A 166 4.89 6.95 -4.79
N MET A 167 5.36 7.89 -5.61
CA MET A 167 6.78 8.22 -5.72
C MET A 167 7.32 8.77 -4.39
N MET A 168 6.60 9.69 -3.74
CA MET A 168 7.03 10.26 -2.47
C MET A 168 6.99 9.26 -1.32
N ILE A 169 6.02 8.33 -1.29
CA ILE A 169 6.02 7.21 -0.33
C ILE A 169 7.23 6.30 -0.56
N CYS A 170 7.58 6.02 -1.83
CA CYS A 170 8.76 5.23 -2.19
C CYS A 170 10.05 5.92 -1.70
N ILE A 171 10.21 7.22 -1.92
CA ILE A 171 11.35 8.01 -1.45
C ILE A 171 11.40 8.03 0.08
N SER A 172 10.27 8.24 0.75
CA SER A 172 10.16 8.17 2.22
C SER A 172 10.59 6.80 2.75
N ALA A 173 10.21 5.72 2.06
CA ALA A 173 10.63 4.37 2.42
C ALA A 173 12.15 4.14 2.27
N ILE A 174 12.78 4.75 1.25
CA ILE A 174 14.25 4.72 1.09
C ILE A 174 14.93 5.45 2.24
N PHE A 175 14.47 6.67 2.57
CA PHE A 175 15.01 7.40 3.73
C PHE A 175 14.83 6.64 5.04
N ALA A 176 13.67 6.01 5.25
CA ALA A 176 13.40 5.19 6.41
C ALA A 176 14.38 4.01 6.52
N LEU A 177 14.62 3.30 5.40
CA LEU A 177 15.54 2.17 5.34
C LEU A 177 16.97 2.59 5.66
N VAL A 178 17.45 3.65 5.03
CA VAL A 178 18.81 4.19 5.28
C VAL A 178 18.95 4.66 6.73
N TYR A 179 17.94 5.37 7.25
CA TYR A 179 17.93 5.84 8.63
C TYR A 179 18.04 4.69 9.63
N VAL A 180 17.21 3.66 9.47
CA VAL A 180 17.21 2.50 10.36
C VAL A 180 18.52 1.71 10.29
N THR A 181 19.00 1.44 9.06
CA THR A 181 20.27 0.72 8.88
C THR A 181 21.42 1.45 9.53
N ASN A 182 21.50 2.77 9.34
CA ASN A 182 22.53 3.59 9.96
C ASN A 182 22.42 3.56 11.49
N GLN A 183 21.19 3.62 12.03
CA GLN A 183 20.94 3.51 13.47
C GLN A 183 21.45 2.19 14.05
N PHE A 184 21.12 1.06 13.41
CA PHE A 184 21.52 -0.25 13.91
C PHE A 184 23.03 -0.49 13.80
N THR A 185 23.65 -0.07 12.71
CA THR A 185 25.09 -0.23 12.51
C THR A 185 25.94 0.52 13.56
N HIS A 186 25.48 1.70 13.97
CA HIS A 186 26.25 2.55 14.87
C HIS A 186 25.88 2.44 16.35
N SER A 187 24.64 2.02 16.66
CA SER A 187 24.17 2.05 18.05
C SER A 187 24.14 0.68 18.74
N PHE A 188 24.07 -0.42 17.95
CA PHE A 188 23.80 -1.74 18.53
C PHE A 188 24.69 -2.83 17.95
N SER A 189 25.79 -3.13 18.63
CA SER A 189 26.73 -4.19 18.26
C SER A 189 26.56 -5.46 19.12
N GLY A 190 25.34 -5.92 19.38
CA GLY A 190 25.15 -7.12 20.20
C GLY A 190 23.69 -7.49 20.49
N PRO A 191 23.44 -8.60 21.20
CA PRO A 191 22.11 -9.00 21.62
C PRO A 191 21.54 -7.98 22.61
N ILE A 192 20.28 -7.56 22.38
CA ILE A 192 19.57 -6.70 23.32
C ILE A 192 19.09 -7.55 24.47
N ILE A 193 19.76 -7.40 25.61
CA ILE A 193 19.37 -7.93 26.88
C ILE A 193 18.50 -6.85 27.54
N ARG A 194 17.42 -7.24 28.23
CA ARG A 194 16.46 -6.36 28.94
C ARG A 194 16.98 -4.94 29.15
N PRO A 195 16.32 -3.90 28.71
CA PRO A 195 16.81 -2.55 28.94
C PRO A 195 16.78 -2.23 30.41
N THR A 196 17.90 -2.14 31.02
CA THR A 196 18.19 -1.04 31.92
C THR A 196 17.97 0.21 31.07
N LEU A 197 17.14 1.16 31.52
CA LEU A 197 16.85 2.43 30.89
C LEU A 197 18.00 2.89 29.98
N THR A 198 17.96 2.56 28.71
CA THR A 198 19.06 2.85 27.81
C THR A 198 19.10 4.34 27.58
N PRO A 199 20.29 4.96 27.71
CA PRO A 199 20.41 6.38 27.42
C PRO A 199 19.95 6.64 26.00
N VAL A 200 19.19 7.70 25.84
CA VAL A 200 18.83 8.26 24.55
C VAL A 200 20.11 8.35 23.72
N ALA A 201 20.20 7.59 22.65
CA ALA A 201 21.35 7.60 21.78
C ALA A 201 21.64 9.04 21.37
N ASN A 202 22.86 9.51 21.59
CA ASN A 202 23.31 10.82 21.15
C ASN A 202 23.24 10.83 19.62
N TYR A 203 22.23 11.48 19.08
CA TYR A 203 21.99 11.61 17.65
C TYR A 203 23.14 12.40 17.02
N GLY A 204 24.06 11.73 16.35
CA GLY A 204 25.03 12.37 15.48
C GLY A 204 24.34 13.12 14.35
N SER A 205 24.98 14.15 13.81
CA SER A 205 24.38 15.04 12.78
C SER A 205 23.83 14.31 11.54
N ALA A 206 24.48 13.23 11.10
CA ALA A 206 24.03 12.43 9.96
C ALA A 206 22.71 11.69 10.21
N TYR A 207 22.45 11.24 11.43
CA TYR A 207 21.20 10.63 11.83
C TYR A 207 20.03 11.58 11.73
N ASN A 208 20.24 12.84 12.16
CA ASN A 208 19.22 13.85 12.07
C ASN A 208 18.84 14.13 10.61
N THR A 209 19.79 14.15 9.67
CA THR A 209 19.55 14.43 8.26
C THR A 209 18.62 13.38 7.62
N PHE A 210 18.88 12.09 7.83
CA PHE A 210 18.05 11.02 7.27
C PHE A 210 16.67 10.95 7.94
N ASN A 211 16.58 11.19 9.23
CA ASN A 211 15.31 11.27 9.94
C ASN A 211 14.49 12.48 9.47
N VAL A 212 15.10 13.63 9.31
CA VAL A 212 14.45 14.83 8.75
C VAL A 212 13.99 14.57 7.32
N GLY A 213 14.83 13.93 6.49
CA GLY A 213 14.47 13.51 5.14
C GLY A 213 13.24 12.58 5.12
N TYR A 214 13.20 11.58 5.99
CA TYR A 214 12.07 10.68 6.17
C TYR A 214 10.78 11.44 6.57
N VAL A 215 10.85 12.33 7.56
CA VAL A 215 9.70 13.11 8.03
C VAL A 215 9.18 14.04 6.93
N ILE A 216 10.06 14.81 6.28
CA ILE A 216 9.66 15.74 5.21
C ILE A 216 9.03 15.00 4.04
N THR A 217 9.66 13.92 3.57
CA THR A 217 9.12 13.14 2.44
C THR A 217 7.82 12.43 2.79
N SER A 218 7.64 11.99 4.04
CA SER A 218 6.39 11.42 4.54
C SER A 218 5.25 12.45 4.56
N ILE A 219 5.53 13.69 5.00
CA ILE A 219 4.56 14.79 4.97
C ILE A 219 4.17 15.12 3.53
N ILE A 220 5.14 15.24 2.62
CA ILE A 220 4.88 15.54 1.20
C ILE A 220 4.08 14.38 0.57
N ALA A 221 4.40 13.13 0.87
CA ALA A 221 3.66 11.95 0.42
C ALA A 221 2.21 12.00 0.89
N PHE A 222 1.98 12.38 2.15
CA PHE A 222 0.64 12.56 2.70
C PHE A 222 -0.13 13.66 1.94
N ILE A 223 0.48 14.83 1.71
CA ILE A 223 -0.14 15.95 0.99
C ILE A 223 -0.55 15.53 -0.42
N PHE A 224 0.35 14.89 -1.19
CA PHE A 224 0.00 14.42 -2.53
C PHE A 224 -1.11 13.37 -2.52
N THR A 225 -1.10 12.45 -1.54
CA THR A 225 -2.17 11.46 -1.39
C THR A 225 -3.51 12.13 -1.04
N TRP A 226 -3.47 13.15 -0.19
CA TRP A 226 -4.63 13.95 0.16
C TRP A 226 -5.18 14.70 -1.07
N ILE A 227 -4.32 15.41 -1.82
CA ILE A 227 -4.71 16.10 -3.06
C ILE A 227 -5.34 15.10 -4.05
N ALA A 228 -4.69 13.95 -4.28
CA ALA A 228 -5.21 12.91 -5.17
C ALA A 228 -6.59 12.41 -4.71
N THR A 229 -6.77 12.22 -3.40
CA THR A 229 -8.04 11.78 -2.81
C THR A 229 -9.13 12.86 -2.93
N VAL A 230 -8.80 14.13 -2.72
CA VAL A 230 -9.73 15.25 -2.91
C VAL A 230 -10.18 15.34 -4.36
N LEU A 231 -9.25 15.26 -5.32
CA LEU A 231 -9.55 15.26 -6.74
C LEU A 231 -10.44 14.07 -7.14
N LEU A 232 -10.15 12.89 -6.58
CA LEU A 232 -10.98 11.71 -6.78
C LEU A 232 -12.39 11.90 -6.23
N LEU A 233 -12.52 12.35 -4.99
CA LEU A 233 -13.82 12.56 -4.31
C LEU A 233 -14.61 13.70 -4.92
N HIS A 234 -13.95 14.72 -5.47
CA HIS A 234 -14.62 15.84 -6.14
C HIS A 234 -15.49 15.36 -7.29
N SER A 235 -15.01 14.41 -8.07
CA SER A 235 -15.78 13.76 -9.16
C SER A 235 -17.03 13.02 -8.66
N TYR A 236 -17.08 12.62 -7.38
CA TYR A 236 -18.20 11.91 -6.77
C TYR A 236 -19.01 12.77 -5.79
N SER A 237 -18.69 14.05 -5.63
CA SER A 237 -19.27 14.93 -4.60
C SER A 237 -20.79 15.01 -4.68
N ARG A 238 -21.38 15.06 -5.89
CA ARG A 238 -22.82 15.09 -6.10
C ARG A 238 -23.54 13.83 -5.59
N LYS A 239 -22.91 12.63 -5.74
CA LYS A 239 -23.51 11.35 -5.29
C LYS A 239 -23.22 11.02 -3.82
N LEU A 240 -22.13 11.54 -3.28
CA LEU A 240 -21.80 11.35 -1.85
C LEU A 240 -22.65 12.23 -0.94
N GLY A 241 -23.10 13.39 -1.43
CA GLY A 241 -23.70 14.44 -0.63
C GLY A 241 -22.65 15.35 0.01
N ARG A 242 -23.01 16.64 0.14
CA ARG A 242 -22.08 17.71 0.54
C ARG A 242 -21.41 17.46 1.91
N ALA A 243 -22.18 16.99 2.90
CA ALA A 243 -21.65 16.73 4.23
C ALA A 243 -20.63 15.58 4.26
N LYS A 244 -20.93 14.45 3.61
CA LYS A 244 -20.01 13.29 3.54
C LYS A 244 -18.73 13.63 2.78
N TYR A 245 -18.83 14.41 1.70
CA TYR A 245 -17.68 14.89 0.95
C TYR A 245 -16.73 15.69 1.86
N TRP A 246 -17.24 16.70 2.55
CA TRP A 246 -16.41 17.53 3.43
C TRP A 246 -15.80 16.74 4.58
N VAL A 247 -16.55 15.82 5.19
CA VAL A 247 -16.00 14.94 6.24
C VAL A 247 -14.83 14.12 5.69
N LEU A 248 -14.98 13.46 4.52
CA LEU A 248 -13.91 12.64 3.94
C LEU A 248 -12.69 13.45 3.48
N VAL A 249 -12.87 14.73 3.16
CA VAL A 249 -11.77 15.62 2.76
C VAL A 249 -11.05 16.20 3.98
N SER A 250 -11.79 16.60 5.03
CA SER A 250 -11.20 17.30 6.18
C SER A 250 -10.63 16.36 7.23
N THR A 251 -11.28 15.21 7.48
CA THR A 251 -10.86 14.30 8.56
C THR A 251 -9.44 13.72 8.38
N PRO A 252 -8.95 13.42 7.16
CA PRO A 252 -7.55 12.97 6.99
C PRO A 252 -6.52 13.96 7.53
N LEU A 253 -6.85 15.26 7.58
CA LEU A 253 -5.96 16.31 8.10
C LEU A 253 -5.63 16.14 9.60
N VAL A 254 -6.34 15.28 10.30
CA VAL A 254 -6.00 14.79 11.65
C VAL A 254 -4.55 14.28 11.72
N TYR A 255 -4.00 13.77 10.60
CA TYR A 255 -2.59 13.39 10.48
C TYR A 255 -1.64 14.49 10.97
N PHE A 256 -1.92 15.75 10.65
CA PHE A 256 -1.04 16.86 11.00
C PHE A 256 -0.99 17.15 12.50
N LEU A 257 -1.96 16.67 13.29
CA LEU A 257 -1.92 16.84 14.74
C LEU A 257 -0.66 16.18 15.35
N SER A 258 -0.17 15.10 14.75
CA SER A 258 1.07 14.46 15.19
C SER A 258 2.29 15.39 15.13
N GLN A 259 2.29 16.37 14.23
CA GLN A 259 3.38 17.33 14.06
C GLN A 259 3.39 18.42 15.16
N PHE A 260 2.25 18.62 15.82
CA PHE A 260 2.07 19.64 16.87
C PHE A 260 2.07 19.06 18.28
N GLN A 261 2.56 17.81 18.46
CA GLN A 261 2.52 17.14 19.78
C GLN A 261 3.16 17.95 20.90
N PHE A 262 4.25 18.71 20.62
CA PHE A 262 4.92 19.53 21.62
C PHE A 262 4.03 20.71 22.10
N VAL A 263 3.24 21.33 21.22
CA VAL A 263 2.28 22.39 21.59
C VAL A 263 1.22 21.85 22.55
N PHE A 264 0.74 20.64 22.30
CA PHE A 264 -0.26 20.01 23.18
C PHE A 264 0.33 19.65 24.56
N VAL A 265 1.61 19.25 24.62
CA VAL A 265 2.30 19.03 25.91
C VAL A 265 2.31 20.30 26.74
N ASP A 266 2.58 21.45 26.13
CA ASP A 266 2.62 22.73 26.83
C ASP A 266 1.23 23.17 27.29
N VAL A 267 0.21 23.02 26.44
CA VAL A 267 -1.19 23.37 26.76
C VAL A 267 -1.73 22.51 27.92
N PHE A 268 -1.37 21.23 27.98
CA PHE A 268 -1.85 20.30 29.02
C PHE A 268 -0.85 20.11 30.16
N THR A 269 0.03 21.07 30.43
CA THR A 269 1.04 20.98 31.48
C THR A 269 0.44 20.69 32.86
N SER A 270 -0.68 21.30 33.21
CA SER A 270 -1.36 21.07 34.50
C SER A 270 -1.82 19.62 34.67
N PHE A 271 -2.37 19.01 33.62
CA PHE A 271 -2.77 17.59 33.63
C PHE A 271 -1.54 16.66 33.69
N ARG A 272 -0.48 17.00 32.96
CA ARG A 272 0.79 16.26 32.99
C ARG A 272 1.41 16.23 34.40
N ILE A 273 1.31 17.31 35.17
CA ILE A 273 1.84 17.40 36.50
C ILE A 273 0.94 16.66 37.52
N SER A 274 -0.38 16.77 37.38
CA SER A 274 -1.33 16.15 38.31
C SER A 274 -1.39 14.63 38.20
N ASP A 275 -1.38 14.08 36.98
CA ASP A 275 -1.38 12.63 36.71
C ASP A 275 -0.51 12.30 35.48
N PRO A 276 0.80 12.13 35.67
CA PRO A 276 1.75 11.91 34.59
C PRO A 276 1.55 10.58 33.89
N ILE A 277 1.01 9.56 34.57
CA ILE A 277 0.80 8.22 34.01
C ILE A 277 -0.37 8.26 33.03
N THR A 278 -1.53 8.70 33.49
CA THR A 278 -2.75 8.80 32.64
C THR A 278 -2.50 9.76 31.47
N PHE A 279 -1.86 10.91 31.73
CA PHE A 279 -1.46 11.83 30.66
C PHE A 279 -0.58 11.13 29.62
N GLY A 280 0.48 10.43 30.06
CA GLY A 280 1.41 9.72 29.17
C GLY A 280 0.70 8.68 28.28
N ILE A 281 -0.20 7.89 28.85
CA ILE A 281 -0.97 6.88 28.13
C ILE A 281 -1.91 7.53 27.10
N VAL A 282 -2.76 8.46 27.54
CA VAL A 282 -3.76 9.11 26.68
C VAL A 282 -3.09 9.90 25.56
N PHE A 283 -2.06 10.66 25.89
CA PHE A 283 -1.28 11.46 24.95
C PHE A 283 -0.62 10.56 23.88
N THR A 284 0.02 9.48 24.30
CA THR A 284 0.68 8.54 23.38
C THR A 284 -0.30 7.85 22.46
N LEU A 285 -1.41 7.32 22.99
CA LEU A 285 -2.45 6.68 22.18
C LEU A 285 -3.05 7.66 21.18
N PHE A 286 -3.36 8.88 21.60
CA PHE A 286 -3.95 9.90 20.75
C PHE A 286 -3.02 10.25 19.58
N PHE A 287 -1.76 10.64 19.86
CA PHE A 287 -0.83 11.07 18.81
C PHE A 287 -0.36 9.93 17.91
N ASN A 288 -0.16 8.72 18.45
CA ASN A 288 0.17 7.57 17.61
C ASN A 288 -1.02 7.12 16.73
N ALA A 289 -2.26 7.39 17.14
CA ALA A 289 -3.44 7.10 16.34
C ALA A 289 -3.65 8.11 15.18
N THR A 290 -3.16 9.34 15.28
CA THR A 290 -3.42 10.38 14.26
C THR A 290 -2.92 10.02 12.88
N THR A 291 -1.72 9.44 12.76
CA THR A 291 -1.13 9.02 11.49
C THR A 291 -1.87 7.84 10.86
N PRO A 292 -2.10 6.70 11.55
CA PRO A 292 -2.88 5.59 11.03
C PRO A 292 -4.31 5.98 10.67
N VAL A 293 -4.98 6.77 11.52
CA VAL A 293 -6.36 7.20 11.28
C VAL A 293 -6.43 8.11 10.06
N GLY A 294 -5.55 9.11 9.96
CA GLY A 294 -5.48 9.98 8.78
C GLY A 294 -5.26 9.19 7.50
N GLY A 295 -4.34 8.22 7.53
CA GLY A 295 -4.06 7.35 6.39
C GLY A 295 -5.20 6.38 6.05
N ALA A 296 -5.85 5.78 7.05
CA ALA A 296 -6.98 4.88 6.85
C ALA A 296 -8.15 5.57 6.13
N LEU A 297 -8.33 6.86 6.33
CA LEU A 297 -9.39 7.64 5.69
C LEU A 297 -9.21 7.75 4.16
N PHE A 298 -7.97 7.70 3.64
CA PHE A 298 -7.74 7.60 2.20
C PHE A 298 -8.29 6.28 1.63
N GLY A 299 -8.09 5.19 2.35
CA GLY A 299 -8.66 3.90 1.98
C GLY A 299 -10.19 3.90 2.05
N ILE A 300 -10.79 4.58 3.03
CA ILE A 300 -12.25 4.74 3.13
C ILE A 300 -12.79 5.55 1.95
N ALA A 301 -12.06 6.56 1.48
CA ALA A 301 -12.41 7.30 0.28
C ALA A 301 -12.44 6.39 -0.95
N PHE A 302 -11.38 5.59 -1.17
CA PHE A 302 -11.32 4.58 -2.23
C PHE A 302 -12.46 3.56 -2.12
N TRP A 303 -12.74 3.07 -0.92
CA TRP A 303 -13.82 2.13 -0.66
C TRP A 303 -15.19 2.72 -0.99
N SER A 304 -15.40 4.00 -0.65
CA SER A 304 -16.64 4.72 -0.98
C SER A 304 -16.85 4.83 -2.49
N VAL A 305 -15.78 5.10 -3.24
CA VAL A 305 -15.80 5.10 -4.72
C VAL A 305 -16.06 3.69 -5.24
N ALA A 306 -15.36 2.68 -4.74
CA ALA A 306 -15.50 1.29 -5.16
C ALA A 306 -16.94 0.77 -5.02
N ARG A 307 -17.64 1.18 -3.94
CA ARG A 307 -19.06 0.80 -3.71
C ARG A 307 -20.01 1.33 -4.77
N LYS A 308 -19.67 2.42 -5.46
CA LYS A 308 -20.50 3.02 -6.51
C LYS A 308 -20.32 2.35 -7.88
N ILE A 309 -19.35 1.46 -8.01
CA ILE A 309 -19.06 0.75 -9.25
C ILE A 309 -20.00 -0.45 -9.36
N ASN A 310 -20.74 -0.54 -10.48
CA ASN A 310 -21.73 -1.61 -10.72
C ASN A 310 -21.12 -2.96 -11.11
N ARG A 311 -19.89 -2.99 -11.64
CA ARG A 311 -19.21 -4.22 -12.07
C ARG A 311 -18.43 -4.88 -10.93
N ASN A 312 -18.79 -6.13 -10.64
CA ASN A 312 -18.21 -6.87 -9.50
C ASN A 312 -16.68 -7.02 -9.56
N THR A 313 -16.09 -7.30 -10.72
CA THR A 313 -14.65 -7.53 -10.87
C THR A 313 -13.84 -6.26 -10.54
N VAL A 314 -14.14 -5.14 -11.20
CA VAL A 314 -13.44 -3.87 -10.96
C VAL A 314 -13.68 -3.37 -9.54
N LYS A 315 -14.93 -3.50 -9.05
CA LYS A 315 -15.28 -3.17 -7.67
C LYS A 315 -14.43 -3.94 -6.66
N GLN A 316 -14.21 -5.23 -6.88
CA GLN A 316 -13.39 -6.06 -5.99
C GLN A 316 -11.93 -5.61 -5.97
N TYR A 317 -11.33 -5.34 -7.15
CA TYR A 317 -9.95 -4.85 -7.21
C TYR A 317 -9.80 -3.46 -6.59
N MET A 318 -10.75 -2.57 -6.81
CA MET A 318 -10.76 -1.26 -6.14
C MET A 318 -10.93 -1.38 -4.61
N MET A 319 -11.67 -2.38 -4.11
CA MET A 319 -11.74 -2.69 -2.69
C MET A 319 -10.39 -3.21 -2.13
N ILE A 320 -9.68 -4.05 -2.89
CA ILE A 320 -8.32 -4.48 -2.52
C ILE A 320 -7.39 -3.27 -2.40
N SER A 321 -7.44 -2.35 -3.36
CA SER A 321 -6.68 -1.08 -3.27
C SER A 321 -7.05 -0.27 -2.03
N ALA A 322 -8.34 -0.19 -1.71
CA ALA A 322 -8.82 0.53 -0.54
C ALA A 322 -8.23 -0.05 0.77
N TYR A 323 -8.22 -1.37 0.91
CA TYR A 323 -7.60 -2.04 2.05
C TYR A 323 -6.10 -1.81 2.12
N GLY A 324 -5.42 -1.86 0.95
CA GLY A 324 -4.00 -1.51 0.86
C GLY A 324 -3.73 -0.08 1.29
N MET A 325 -4.52 0.89 0.82
CA MET A 325 -4.37 2.31 1.21
C MET A 325 -4.64 2.54 2.70
N MET A 326 -5.61 1.83 3.31
CA MET A 326 -5.85 1.89 4.76
C MET A 326 -4.62 1.44 5.55
N LEU A 327 -3.98 0.35 5.13
CA LEU A 327 -2.83 -0.24 5.81
C LEU A 327 -1.53 0.52 5.52
N LEU A 328 -1.38 1.17 4.37
CA LEU A 328 -0.13 1.74 3.88
C LEU A 328 0.44 2.79 4.84
N PHE A 329 -0.37 3.78 5.23
CA PHE A 329 0.05 4.81 6.17
C PHE A 329 0.07 4.32 7.62
N SER A 330 -0.78 3.33 7.95
CA SER A 330 -0.79 2.73 9.28
C SER A 330 0.47 1.93 9.57
N SER A 331 1.08 1.32 8.54
CA SER A 331 2.25 0.46 8.66
C SER A 331 3.59 1.14 8.40
N ASN A 332 3.61 2.33 7.79
CA ASN A 332 4.83 3.10 7.55
C ASN A 332 5.23 3.91 8.79
N GLN A 333 5.55 3.24 9.89
CA GLN A 333 5.90 3.86 11.17
C GLN A 333 7.19 3.26 11.76
N VAL A 334 8.31 3.54 11.11
CA VAL A 334 9.60 2.97 11.51
C VAL A 334 10.24 3.66 12.70
N SER A 335 9.85 4.90 13.01
CA SER A 335 10.49 5.73 14.05
C SER A 335 10.46 5.09 15.45
N GLY A 336 9.43 4.29 15.74
CA GLY A 336 9.34 3.58 17.03
C GLY A 336 10.41 2.49 17.20
N LEU A 337 10.81 1.84 16.10
CA LEU A 337 11.79 0.75 16.13
C LEU A 337 13.23 1.22 16.37
N THR A 338 13.51 2.48 16.10
CA THR A 338 14.86 3.05 16.32
C THR A 338 15.25 3.14 17.80
N LEU A 339 14.27 3.03 18.71
CA LEU A 339 14.50 2.93 20.15
C LEU A 339 14.88 1.51 20.58
N VAL A 340 14.79 0.54 19.68
CA VAL A 340 15.06 -0.89 19.89
C VAL A 340 14.44 -1.39 21.20
N PRO A 341 13.11 -1.33 21.32
CA PRO A 341 12.43 -1.70 22.55
C PRO A 341 12.53 -3.20 22.83
N TYR A 342 12.40 -3.59 24.09
CA TYR A 342 12.28 -5.00 24.49
C TYR A 342 10.91 -5.25 25.14
N PRO A 343 10.05 -6.07 24.53
CA PRO A 343 10.11 -6.67 23.17
C PRO A 343 10.11 -5.61 22.05
N PRO A 344 10.43 -6.00 20.78
CA PRO A 344 10.52 -5.06 19.66
C PRO A 344 9.13 -4.65 19.13
N PHE A 345 8.35 -3.98 19.98
CA PHE A 345 7.07 -3.38 19.59
C PHE A 345 7.25 -2.41 18.42
N GLY A 346 6.25 -2.32 17.53
CA GLY A 346 6.34 -1.61 16.27
C GLY A 346 6.81 -2.47 15.10
N LEU A 347 7.46 -3.63 15.37
CA LEU A 347 7.92 -4.53 14.33
C LEU A 347 6.76 -5.18 13.56
N VAL A 348 5.69 -5.55 14.28
CA VAL A 348 4.46 -6.08 13.69
C VAL A 348 3.85 -5.04 12.75
N THR A 349 3.83 -3.78 13.14
CA THR A 349 3.33 -2.66 12.32
C THR A 349 4.11 -2.54 11.02
N VAL A 350 5.42 -2.45 11.08
CA VAL A 350 6.30 -2.34 9.90
C VAL A 350 6.19 -3.57 9.00
N SER A 351 5.94 -4.75 9.56
CA SER A 351 5.80 -5.99 8.79
C SER A 351 4.59 -5.99 7.84
N PHE A 352 3.58 -5.16 8.06
CA PHE A 352 2.46 -4.99 7.14
C PHE A 352 2.78 -4.07 5.94
N PHE A 353 3.87 -3.31 5.95
CA PHE A 353 4.13 -2.29 4.93
C PHE A 353 4.31 -2.88 3.53
N GLY A 354 5.05 -3.98 3.40
CA GLY A 354 5.21 -4.71 2.15
C GLY A 354 3.89 -5.28 1.62
N LEU A 355 3.07 -5.87 2.51
CA LEU A 355 1.76 -6.39 2.15
C LEU A 355 0.79 -5.27 1.74
N ALA A 356 0.77 -4.14 2.45
CA ALA A 356 -0.05 -2.98 2.11
C ALA A 356 0.28 -2.44 0.71
N SER A 357 1.57 -2.30 0.42
CA SER A 357 2.07 -1.88 -0.90
C SER A 357 1.65 -2.85 -2.01
N PHE A 358 1.69 -4.16 -1.73
CA PHE A 358 1.22 -5.19 -2.65
C PHE A 358 -0.29 -5.09 -2.93
N LEU A 359 -1.10 -4.84 -1.91
CA LEU A 359 -2.56 -4.67 -2.08
C LEU A 359 -2.89 -3.45 -2.94
N VAL A 360 -2.22 -2.32 -2.71
CA VAL A 360 -2.40 -1.11 -3.52
C VAL A 360 -2.01 -1.39 -4.97
N PHE A 361 -0.85 -2.02 -5.19
CA PHE A 361 -0.37 -2.35 -6.51
C PHE A 361 -1.32 -3.29 -7.26
N VAL A 362 -1.65 -4.45 -6.68
CA VAL A 362 -2.52 -5.46 -7.31
C VAL A 362 -3.90 -4.88 -7.58
N GLY A 363 -4.47 -4.18 -6.62
CA GLY A 363 -5.81 -3.64 -6.75
C GLY A 363 -5.92 -2.61 -7.88
N ILE A 364 -5.00 -1.63 -7.95
CA ILE A 364 -5.02 -0.60 -9.00
C ILE A 364 -4.66 -1.20 -10.37
N TYR A 365 -3.59 -1.99 -10.43
CA TYR A 365 -3.12 -2.56 -11.69
C TYR A 365 -4.12 -3.55 -12.30
N SER A 366 -4.71 -4.43 -11.47
CA SER A 366 -5.75 -5.36 -11.94
C SER A 366 -7.04 -4.64 -12.33
N SER A 367 -7.42 -3.55 -11.64
CA SER A 367 -8.57 -2.73 -12.06
C SER A 367 -8.34 -2.09 -13.41
N ALA A 368 -7.13 -1.58 -13.69
CA ALA A 368 -6.76 -1.00 -14.97
C ALA A 368 -6.85 -2.02 -16.12
N ILE A 369 -6.30 -3.23 -15.91
CA ILE A 369 -6.37 -4.32 -16.89
C ILE A 369 -7.84 -4.71 -17.15
N SER A 370 -8.65 -4.89 -16.11
CA SER A 370 -10.05 -5.29 -16.23
C SER A 370 -10.86 -4.25 -17.01
N VAL A 371 -10.61 -2.97 -16.82
CA VAL A 371 -11.25 -1.89 -17.60
C VAL A 371 -10.76 -1.90 -19.05
N ALA A 372 -9.45 -2.12 -19.28
CA ALA A 372 -8.88 -2.15 -20.63
C ALA A 372 -9.45 -3.30 -21.49
N GLN A 373 -9.72 -4.45 -20.89
CA GLN A 373 -10.18 -5.64 -21.62
C GLN A 373 -11.69 -5.66 -21.90
N ASP A 374 -12.54 -5.04 -21.06
CA ASP A 374 -14.00 -5.06 -21.22
C ASP A 374 -14.51 -3.85 -22.02
N SER A 375 -14.82 -4.09 -23.31
CA SER A 375 -15.36 -3.04 -24.20
C SER A 375 -16.76 -2.54 -23.78
N LYS A 376 -17.60 -3.41 -23.20
CA LYS A 376 -18.92 -3.03 -22.67
C LYS A 376 -18.78 -2.19 -21.40
N LEU A 377 -17.80 -2.55 -20.56
CA LEU A 377 -17.48 -1.79 -19.36
C LEU A 377 -16.97 -0.39 -19.72
N ARG A 378 -16.07 -0.27 -20.70
CA ARG A 378 -15.60 1.05 -21.19
C ARG A 378 -16.75 1.91 -21.72
N LYS A 379 -17.67 1.33 -22.51
CA LYS A 379 -18.86 2.06 -22.96
C LYS A 379 -19.74 2.49 -21.78
N SER A 380 -19.98 1.61 -20.83
CA SER A 380 -20.76 1.90 -19.61
C SER A 380 -20.06 2.96 -18.75
N ILE A 381 -18.76 2.84 -18.50
CA ILE A 381 -17.98 3.84 -17.78
C ILE A 381 -18.05 5.18 -18.51
N ARG A 382 -17.94 5.21 -19.84
CA ARG A 382 -17.96 6.42 -20.64
C ARG A 382 -19.38 7.04 -20.71
N SER A 383 -20.46 6.25 -20.77
CA SER A 383 -21.83 6.75 -20.73
C SER A 383 -22.24 7.29 -19.34
N PHE A 384 -21.70 6.72 -18.28
CA PHE A 384 -21.82 7.25 -16.91
C PHE A 384 -20.80 8.35 -16.58
N ALA A 385 -19.74 8.47 -17.40
CA ALA A 385 -18.50 9.20 -17.12
C ALA A 385 -18.51 10.63 -17.60
N ILE A 386 -19.67 11.21 -17.89
CA ILE A 386 -19.65 12.65 -18.18
C ILE A 386 -19.05 13.40 -16.98
N ASP A 387 -19.06 12.83 -15.75
CA ASP A 387 -18.41 13.45 -14.58
C ASP A 387 -17.76 12.49 -13.55
N GLU A 388 -17.95 11.14 -13.59
CA GLU A 388 -17.82 10.36 -12.34
C GLU A 388 -16.73 9.29 -12.28
N THR A 389 -16.14 8.87 -13.41
CA THR A 389 -15.16 7.76 -13.42
C THR A 389 -13.84 8.12 -14.11
N ARG A 390 -13.48 9.39 -14.06
CA ARG A 390 -12.28 9.92 -14.75
C ARG A 390 -10.98 9.14 -14.45
N LEU A 391 -10.80 8.65 -13.22
CA LEU A 391 -9.62 7.87 -12.87
C LEU A 391 -9.59 6.52 -13.61
N LEU A 392 -10.66 5.72 -13.49
CA LEU A 392 -10.74 4.38 -14.08
C LEU A 392 -10.78 4.42 -15.61
N ASP A 393 -11.48 5.41 -16.20
CA ASP A 393 -11.50 5.61 -17.64
C ASP A 393 -10.12 6.00 -18.15
N SER A 394 -9.45 6.92 -17.45
CA SER A 394 -8.11 7.38 -17.81
C SER A 394 -7.08 6.25 -17.76
N ILE A 395 -7.00 5.50 -16.67
CA ILE A 395 -6.04 4.40 -16.53
C ILE A 395 -6.39 3.22 -17.44
N GLY A 396 -7.68 2.92 -17.63
CA GLY A 396 -8.14 1.84 -18.50
C GLY A 396 -7.88 2.13 -19.97
N THR A 397 -8.13 3.36 -20.43
CA THR A 397 -7.84 3.80 -21.80
C THR A 397 -6.35 3.77 -22.08
N ALA A 398 -5.54 4.32 -21.19
CA ALA A 398 -4.09 4.33 -21.32
C ALA A 398 -3.47 2.92 -21.30
N GLN A 399 -4.00 2.03 -20.45
CA GLN A 399 -3.57 0.63 -20.45
C GLN A 399 -3.95 -0.09 -21.75
N MET A 400 -5.13 0.19 -22.30
CA MET A 400 -5.56 -0.37 -23.58
C MET A 400 -4.65 0.10 -24.74
N GLU A 401 -4.33 1.39 -24.80
CA GLU A 401 -3.42 1.93 -25.82
C GLU A 401 -2.05 1.22 -25.75
N HIS A 402 -1.52 1.06 -24.56
CA HIS A 402 -0.25 0.34 -24.36
C HIS A 402 -0.34 -1.15 -24.77
N GLU A 403 -1.43 -1.83 -24.50
CA GLU A 403 -1.63 -3.23 -24.93
C GLU A 403 -1.78 -3.36 -26.44
N ILE A 404 -2.49 -2.43 -27.11
CA ILE A 404 -2.61 -2.38 -28.56
C ILE A 404 -1.23 -2.15 -29.18
N GLU A 405 -0.49 -1.13 -28.72
CA GLU A 405 0.86 -0.84 -29.18
C GLU A 405 1.77 -2.08 -29.10
N ARG A 406 1.78 -2.74 -27.94
CA ARG A 406 2.59 -3.96 -27.74
C ARG A 406 2.19 -5.11 -28.66
N LYS A 407 0.89 -5.32 -28.89
CA LYS A 407 0.39 -6.38 -29.80
C LYS A 407 0.74 -6.07 -31.25
N VAL A 408 0.53 -4.84 -31.68
CA VAL A 408 0.82 -4.41 -33.07
C VAL A 408 2.30 -4.54 -33.35
N ILE A 409 3.17 -4.02 -32.48
CA ILE A 409 4.63 -4.15 -32.63
C ILE A 409 5.06 -5.62 -32.67
N GLY A 410 4.50 -6.46 -31.77
CA GLY A 410 4.80 -7.88 -31.75
C GLY A 410 4.41 -8.61 -33.02
N LEU A 411 3.21 -8.34 -33.57
CA LEU A 411 2.73 -8.92 -34.84
C LEU A 411 3.54 -8.42 -36.02
N THR A 412 3.88 -7.12 -36.06
CA THR A 412 4.66 -6.54 -37.14
C THR A 412 6.09 -7.13 -37.16
N LYS A 413 6.75 -7.23 -36.00
CA LYS A 413 8.06 -7.89 -35.90
C LYS A 413 8.02 -9.36 -36.33
N MET A 414 6.97 -10.08 -35.93
CA MET A 414 6.81 -11.47 -36.32
C MET A 414 6.64 -11.60 -37.85
N ASN A 415 5.82 -10.74 -38.47
CA ASN A 415 5.62 -10.71 -39.92
C ASN A 415 6.89 -10.25 -40.66
N GLN A 416 7.60 -9.24 -40.18
CA GLN A 416 8.88 -8.79 -40.73
C GLN A 416 9.93 -9.93 -40.73
N ASN A 417 10.05 -10.64 -39.62
CA ASN A 417 10.97 -11.78 -39.52
C ASN A 417 10.58 -12.94 -40.47
N ARG A 418 9.27 -13.14 -40.68
CA ARG A 418 8.76 -14.12 -41.63
C ARG A 418 9.04 -13.70 -43.07
N MET A 419 8.79 -12.47 -43.45
CA MET A 419 9.07 -11.91 -44.76
C MET A 419 10.58 -11.93 -45.07
N ALA A 420 11.41 -11.56 -44.09
CA ALA A 420 12.87 -11.62 -44.24
C ALA A 420 13.39 -13.04 -44.48
N ARG A 421 12.75 -14.06 -43.88
CA ARG A 421 13.07 -15.48 -44.13
C ARG A 421 12.64 -15.97 -45.51
N GLU A 422 11.47 -15.48 -45.96
CA GLU A 422 10.87 -15.91 -47.25
C GLU A 422 11.51 -15.17 -48.45
N THR A 423 11.87 -13.89 -48.32
CA THR A 423 12.33 -13.03 -49.41
C THR A 423 13.80 -12.68 -49.35
N GLY A 424 14.49 -12.93 -48.21
CA GLY A 424 15.87 -12.51 -47.99
C GLY A 424 16.08 -11.00 -47.80
N VAL A 425 15.00 -10.20 -47.84
CA VAL A 425 15.05 -8.74 -47.71
C VAL A 425 14.60 -8.32 -46.32
N GLN A 426 15.42 -7.55 -45.60
CA GLN A 426 15.00 -6.95 -44.31
C GLN A 426 14.10 -5.75 -44.58
N SER A 427 13.01 -5.66 -43.79
CA SER A 427 12.10 -4.51 -43.82
C SER A 427 12.80 -3.25 -43.30
N SER A 428 12.62 -2.12 -44.01
CA SER A 428 13.15 -0.82 -43.62
C SER A 428 12.29 -0.12 -42.52
N LEU A 429 11.17 -0.69 -42.17
CA LEU A 429 10.25 -0.09 -41.15
C LEU A 429 10.82 -0.24 -39.75
N SER A 430 11.16 0.89 -39.14
CA SER A 430 11.67 0.91 -37.78
C SER A 430 10.50 0.76 -36.74
N GLU A 431 10.84 0.39 -35.52
CA GLU A 431 9.85 0.31 -34.43
C GLU A 431 9.20 1.67 -34.14
N ASP A 432 9.95 2.75 -34.31
CA ASP A 432 9.48 4.12 -34.08
C ASP A 432 8.51 4.59 -35.18
N ASP A 433 8.70 4.16 -36.44
CA ASP A 433 7.75 4.42 -37.52
C ASP A 433 6.41 3.74 -37.27
N ILE A 434 6.45 2.48 -36.79
CA ILE A 434 5.24 1.73 -36.42
C ILE A 434 4.50 2.42 -35.29
N LYS A 435 5.22 2.90 -34.26
CA LYS A 435 4.64 3.65 -33.13
C LYS A 435 4.04 4.98 -33.60
N GLY A 436 4.75 5.70 -34.47
CA GLY A 436 4.30 6.96 -35.06
C GLY A 436 2.98 6.81 -35.81
N TYR A 437 2.93 5.81 -36.72
CA TYR A 437 1.71 5.50 -37.48
C TYR A 437 0.55 5.06 -36.59
N LEU A 438 0.80 4.18 -35.62
CA LEU A 438 -0.24 3.73 -34.68
C LEU A 438 -0.82 4.91 -33.89
N LYS A 439 0.03 5.86 -33.49
CA LYS A 439 -0.39 7.04 -32.76
C LYS A 439 -1.27 7.97 -33.60
N GLN A 440 -0.96 8.13 -34.88
CA GLN A 440 -1.79 8.88 -35.83
C GLN A 440 -3.15 8.21 -36.01
N VAL A 441 -3.19 6.89 -36.23
CA VAL A 441 -4.44 6.14 -36.38
C VAL A 441 -5.33 6.24 -35.13
N ILE A 442 -4.75 6.10 -33.94
CA ILE A 442 -5.49 6.24 -32.68
C ILE A 442 -6.05 7.66 -32.56
N GLN A 443 -5.28 8.68 -32.89
CA GLN A 443 -5.70 10.07 -32.82
C GLN A 443 -6.80 10.40 -33.82
N GLU A 444 -6.73 9.86 -35.04
CA GLU A 444 -7.74 10.02 -36.08
C GLU A 444 -9.06 9.35 -35.69
N VAL A 445 -9.00 8.13 -35.16
CA VAL A 445 -10.18 7.43 -34.63
C VAL A 445 -10.80 8.15 -33.42
N GLN A 446 -9.99 8.81 -32.60
CA GLN A 446 -10.49 9.64 -31.50
C GLN A 446 -11.16 10.90 -32.01
N ASN A 447 -10.59 11.58 -33.01
CA ASN A 447 -11.17 12.79 -33.63
C ASN A 447 -12.48 12.52 -34.38
N GLN A 448 -12.57 11.43 -35.13
CA GLN A 448 -13.81 11.02 -35.80
C GLN A 448 -14.94 10.70 -34.82
N ARG A 449 -14.61 10.27 -33.59
CA ARG A 449 -15.61 10.01 -32.54
C ARG A 449 -16.08 11.27 -31.82
N THR A 450 -15.25 12.32 -31.75
CA THR A 450 -15.61 13.62 -31.14
C THR A 450 -16.39 14.53 -32.09
N HIS A 451 -16.23 14.35 -33.39
CA HIS A 451 -16.99 15.02 -34.44
C HIS A 451 -17.64 13.96 -35.36
N PRO A 452 -18.81 13.39 -34.99
CA PRO A 452 -19.54 12.56 -35.92
C PRO A 452 -19.91 13.45 -37.12
N THR A 453 -19.30 13.19 -38.29
CA THR A 453 -19.77 13.76 -39.56
C THR A 453 -21.23 13.36 -39.68
N ASN A 454 -22.13 14.36 -39.60
CA ASN A 454 -23.52 14.23 -39.98
C ASN A 454 -23.53 14.02 -41.51
N ASP A 455 -23.52 12.78 -41.95
CA ASP A 455 -23.94 12.34 -43.27
C ASP A 455 -25.33 11.67 -43.17
#